data_24c4a1a0208ab292478a1b21c844b73a
#
_entry.id   24c4a1a0208ab292478a1b21c844b73a
#
_cell.length_a   1.000
_cell.length_b   1.000
_cell.length_c   1.000
_cell.angle_alpha   90.00
_cell.angle_beta   90.00
_cell.angle_gamma   90.00
#
_symmetry.space_group_name_H-M   'P 1'
#
loop_
_entity.id
_entity.type
_entity.pdbx_description
1 polymer ?
#
loop_
_entity_poly.entity_id
_entity_poly.type
_entity_poly.pdbx_seq_one_letter_code
_entity_poly.pdbx_strand_id
1 'polypeptide(L)'
;MDDIQSEIKRLEKTVIGVSDRVQMFLGKYGSTLLKSGITLAELVKRPELDYVKLAKLDEGRPELPDDVTEQVNIEIKYEGYI
;
A
#
# COMPACT_ATOMS: atom_id res chain seq x y z
N MET A 1 -2.96 20.69 8.50
CA MET A 1 -3.39 19.56 7.68
C MET A 1 -2.51 18.37 7.93
N ASP A 2 -3.10 17.22 8.10
CA ASP A 2 -2.36 16.02 8.45
C ASP A 2 -2.12 15.17 7.19
N ASP A 3 -0.95 15.31 6.59
CA ASP A 3 -0.59 14.58 5.37
C ASP A 3 -0.60 13.07 5.60
N ILE A 4 -0.28 12.64 6.82
CA ILE A 4 -0.25 11.22 7.17
C ILE A 4 -1.65 10.64 7.11
N GLN A 5 -2.62 11.26 7.78
CA GLN A 5 -3.99 10.76 7.80
C GLN A 5 -4.66 10.86 6.43
N SER A 6 -4.38 11.93 5.70
CA SER A 6 -4.91 12.09 4.34
C SER A 6 -4.42 10.96 3.42
N GLU A 7 -3.15 10.62 3.52
CA GLU A 7 -2.56 9.56 2.69
C GLU A 7 -3.12 8.19 3.09
N ILE A 8 -3.27 7.93 4.38
CA ILE A 8 -3.87 6.67 4.85
C ILE A 8 -5.29 6.52 4.30
N LYS A 9 -6.09 7.57 4.35
CA LYS A 9 -7.44 7.54 3.80
C LYS A 9 -7.43 7.28 2.30
N ARG A 10 -6.51 7.89 1.58
CA ARG A 10 -6.37 7.66 0.14
C ARG A 10 -6.09 6.19 -0.15
N LEU A 11 -5.16 5.59 0.60
CA LEU A 11 -4.81 4.18 0.43
C LEU A 11 -6.00 3.26 0.75
N GLU A 12 -6.78 3.61 1.77
CA GLU A 12 -7.95 2.82 2.14
C GLU A 12 -9.08 2.89 1.11
N LYS A 13 -9.10 3.93 0.29
CA LYS A 13 -10.13 4.13 -0.73
C LYS A 13 -9.68 3.73 -2.13
N THR A 14 -8.38 3.57 -2.34
CA THR A 14 -7.84 3.25 -3.66
C THR A 14 -7.82 1.75 -3.86
N VAL A 15 -8.64 1.26 -4.78
CA VAL A 15 -8.72 -0.17 -5.10
C VAL A 15 -7.84 -0.49 -6.29
N ILE A 16 -7.02 -1.53 -6.16
CA ILE A 16 -6.21 -2.07 -7.24
C ILE A 16 -6.94 -3.28 -7.81
N GLY A 17 -7.15 -3.28 -9.12
CA GLY A 17 -7.77 -4.42 -9.80
C GLY A 17 -6.75 -5.52 -10.09
N VAL A 18 -7.26 -6.70 -10.38
CA VAL A 18 -6.41 -7.83 -10.77
C VAL A 18 -5.91 -7.59 -12.21
N SER A 19 -4.59 -7.63 -12.39
CA SER A 19 -3.97 -7.51 -13.71
C SER A 19 -2.65 -8.26 -13.70
N ASP A 20 -2.12 -8.56 -14.89
CA ASP A 20 -0.83 -9.25 -15.00
C ASP A 20 0.29 -8.48 -14.31
N ARG A 21 0.28 -7.14 -14.45
CA ARG A 21 1.26 -6.27 -13.81
C ARG A 21 1.24 -6.43 -12.30
N VAL A 22 0.05 -6.41 -11.70
CA VAL A 22 -0.12 -6.56 -10.25
C VAL A 22 0.30 -7.95 -9.80
N GLN A 23 -0.11 -8.99 -10.54
CA GLN A 23 0.23 -10.35 -10.18
C GLN A 23 1.73 -10.61 -10.26
N MET A 24 2.39 -10.07 -11.28
CA MET A 24 3.85 -10.17 -11.40
C MET A 24 4.56 -9.49 -10.24
N PHE A 25 4.06 -8.31 -9.86
CA PHE A 25 4.62 -7.59 -8.71
C PHE A 25 4.50 -8.41 -7.43
N LEU A 26 3.31 -8.96 -7.18
CA LEU A 26 3.08 -9.77 -5.99
C LEU A 26 3.93 -11.03 -5.99
N GLY A 27 4.04 -11.70 -7.13
CA GLY A 27 4.88 -12.89 -7.26
C GLY A 27 6.34 -12.61 -6.98
N LYS A 28 6.83 -11.43 -7.39
CA LYS A 28 8.21 -11.02 -7.16
C LYS A 28 8.57 -10.97 -5.68
N TYR A 29 7.62 -10.56 -4.85
CA TYR A 29 7.82 -10.46 -3.40
C TYR A 29 7.31 -11.68 -2.64
N GLY A 30 6.90 -12.71 -3.34
CA GLY A 30 6.37 -13.91 -2.69
C GLY A 30 5.02 -13.69 -2.02
N SER A 31 4.28 -12.69 -2.47
CA SER A 31 2.97 -12.39 -1.90
C SER A 31 1.87 -13.18 -2.59
N THR A 32 0.79 -13.43 -1.84
CA THR A 32 -0.37 -14.14 -2.39
C THR A 32 -0.99 -13.36 -3.55
N LEU A 33 -1.21 -14.03 -4.68
CA LEU A 33 -1.82 -13.40 -5.83
C LEU A 33 -3.27 -13.02 -5.54
N LEU A 34 -3.76 -11.99 -6.24
CA LEU A 34 -5.12 -11.51 -6.04
C LEU A 34 -6.13 -12.35 -6.79
N LYS A 35 -7.31 -12.52 -6.18
CA LYS A 35 -8.47 -13.13 -6.83
C LYS A 35 -9.51 -12.09 -7.20
N SER A 36 -9.45 -10.92 -6.54
CA SER A 36 -10.36 -9.81 -6.79
C SER A 36 -9.67 -8.51 -6.41
N GLY A 37 -10.29 -7.38 -6.70
CA GLY A 37 -9.74 -6.07 -6.32
C GLY A 37 -9.49 -5.97 -4.83
N ILE A 38 -8.47 -5.18 -4.47
CA ILE A 38 -8.07 -4.99 -3.08
C ILE A 38 -7.61 -3.55 -2.90
N THR A 39 -7.75 -3.01 -1.70
CA THR A 39 -7.27 -1.65 -1.44
C THR A 39 -5.76 -1.64 -1.25
N LEU A 40 -5.15 -0.50 -1.55
CA LEU A 40 -3.71 -0.34 -1.32
C LEU A 40 -3.36 -0.51 0.16
N ALA A 41 -4.21 -0.01 1.06
CA ALA A 41 -3.99 -0.17 2.50
C ALA A 41 -3.87 -1.63 2.89
N GLU A 42 -4.73 -2.49 2.35
CA GLU A 42 -4.66 -3.93 2.63
C GLU A 42 -3.36 -4.55 2.14
N LEU A 43 -2.85 -4.09 0.99
CA LEU A 43 -1.56 -4.57 0.48
C LEU A 43 -0.41 -4.13 1.38
N VAL A 44 -0.43 -2.89 1.87
CA VAL A 44 0.61 -2.40 2.79
C VAL A 44 0.67 -3.23 4.06
N LYS A 45 -0.47 -3.74 4.52
CA LYS A 45 -0.54 -4.55 5.75
C LYS A 45 0.15 -5.91 5.62
N ARG A 46 0.40 -6.38 4.41
CA ARG A 46 1.09 -7.67 4.21
C ARG A 46 2.54 -7.58 4.66
N PRO A 47 3.05 -8.58 5.41
CA PRO A 47 4.44 -8.53 5.93
C PRO A 47 5.51 -8.40 4.84
N GLU A 48 5.27 -9.00 3.68
CA GLU A 48 6.24 -8.99 2.58
C GLU A 48 6.18 -7.71 1.74
N LEU A 49 5.19 -6.85 1.97
CA LEU A 49 5.02 -5.60 1.25
C LEU A 49 5.07 -4.42 2.21
N ASP A 50 5.24 -3.22 1.65
CA ASP A 50 5.18 -1.99 2.43
C ASP A 50 4.79 -0.83 1.52
N TYR A 51 4.62 0.35 2.13
CA TYR A 51 4.19 1.53 1.41
C TYR A 51 5.18 1.93 0.30
N VAL A 52 6.47 1.83 0.58
CA VAL A 52 7.51 2.22 -0.38
C VAL A 52 7.51 1.27 -1.59
N LYS A 53 7.42 -0.03 -1.33
CA LYS A 53 7.39 -1.03 -2.41
C LYS A 53 6.20 -0.85 -3.33
N LEU A 54 5.05 -0.49 -2.77
CA LEU A 54 3.82 -0.31 -3.55
C LEU A 54 3.85 0.91 -4.46
N ALA A 55 4.86 1.78 -4.35
CA ALA A 55 4.98 2.94 -5.22
C ALA A 55 4.90 2.56 -6.70
N LYS A 56 5.39 1.39 -7.06
CA LYS A 56 5.38 0.91 -8.44
C LYS A 56 3.97 0.60 -8.96
N LEU A 57 3.04 0.31 -8.06
CA LEU A 57 1.65 0.02 -8.41
C LEU A 57 0.73 1.23 -8.22
N ASP A 58 1.18 2.22 -7.47
CA ASP A 58 0.36 3.35 -7.06
C ASP A 58 0.65 4.56 -7.93
N GLU A 59 -0.07 4.66 -9.04
CA GLU A 59 0.14 5.73 -10.01
C GLU A 59 -0.28 7.11 -9.50
N GLY A 60 -1.23 7.15 -8.58
CA GLY A 60 -1.71 8.41 -8.01
C GLY A 60 -0.98 8.85 -6.76
N ARG A 61 0.16 8.26 -6.47
CA ARG A 61 0.88 8.57 -5.23
C ARG A 61 1.44 9.99 -5.22
N PRO A 62 1.15 10.77 -4.18
CA PRO A 62 1.75 12.10 -4.03
C PRO A 62 3.21 11.97 -3.59
N GLU A 63 3.99 13.00 -3.91
CA GLU A 63 5.35 13.09 -3.37
C GLU A 63 5.28 13.62 -1.95
N LEU A 64 5.77 12.83 -1.01
CA LEU A 64 5.79 13.18 0.41
C LEU A 64 7.21 13.05 0.95
N PRO A 65 7.56 13.84 1.98
CA PRO A 65 8.87 13.69 2.63
C PRO A 65 9.04 12.28 3.20
N ASP A 66 10.29 11.82 3.32
CA ASP A 66 10.60 10.48 3.80
C ASP A 66 10.03 10.19 5.18
N ASP A 67 10.05 11.18 6.08
CA ASP A 67 9.51 11.02 7.42
C ASP A 67 8.00 10.79 7.39
N VAL A 68 7.29 11.45 6.46
CA VAL A 68 5.85 11.26 6.31
C VAL A 68 5.56 9.87 5.74
N THR A 69 6.30 9.44 4.70
CA THR A 69 6.09 8.11 4.10
C THR A 69 6.38 7.00 5.09
N GLU A 70 7.42 7.15 5.89
CA GLU A 70 7.75 6.19 6.94
C GLU A 70 6.62 6.08 7.96
N GLN A 71 6.08 7.22 8.39
CA GLN A 71 5.02 7.24 9.38
C GLN A 71 3.72 6.62 8.82
N VAL A 72 3.39 6.88 7.56
CA VAL A 72 2.24 6.26 6.90
C VAL A 72 2.39 4.74 6.93
N ASN A 73 3.56 4.26 6.56
CA ASN A 73 3.84 2.82 6.55
C ASN A 73 3.67 2.20 7.94
N ILE A 74 4.25 2.85 8.96
CA ILE A 74 4.19 2.36 10.33
C ILE A 74 2.74 2.31 10.81
N GLU A 75 1.98 3.38 10.62
CA GLU A 75 0.61 3.44 11.11
C GLU A 75 -0.28 2.38 10.47
N ILE A 76 -0.15 2.15 9.17
CA ILE A 76 -0.94 1.14 8.49
C ILE A 76 -0.54 -0.26 8.95
N LYS A 77 0.75 -0.53 9.04
CA LYS A 77 1.23 -1.86 9.45
C LYS A 77 0.84 -2.20 10.88
N TYR A 78 0.83 -1.21 11.76
CA TYR A 78 0.51 -1.45 13.17
C TYR A 78 -0.98 -1.31 13.48
N GLU A 79 -1.78 -0.90 12.53
CA GLU A 79 -3.23 -0.75 12.74
C GLU A 79 -3.89 -2.06 13.17
N GLY A 80 -3.38 -3.19 12.69
CA GLY A 80 -3.89 -4.49 13.05
C GLY A 80 -3.26 -5.12 14.29
N TYR A 81 -2.32 -4.44 14.90
CA TYR A 81 -1.66 -4.92 16.13
C TYR A 81 -2.48 -4.52 17.34
N ILE A 82 -3.01 -5.47 18.01
CA ILE A 82 -3.76 -5.24 19.25
C ILE A 82 -3.08 -6.00 20.37
#